data_1faf751c06acf36417eb77e06d451fc7
#
_entry.id   1faf751c06acf36417eb77e06d451fc7
#
_cell.length_a   1.000
_cell.length_b   1.000
_cell.length_c   1.000
_cell.angle_alpha   90.00
_cell.angle_beta   90.00
_cell.angle_gamma   90.00
#
_symmetry.space_group_name_H-M   'P 1'
#
loop_
_entity.id
_entity.type
_entity.pdbx_description
1 polymer ?
#
loop_
_entity_poly.entity_id
_entity_poly.type
_entity_poly.pdbx_seq_one_letter_code
_entity_poly.pdbx_strand_id
1 'polypeptide(L)'
;ALYTRNAKIFCVFGLGLGYFPAAIARRLEPHQRMAIFDPSPMHYLAAMHAIDMTPLQSNDRRVEIFVGDGLLPILENWWLGLQSHEKFHIGQPMRCGFTAHCDAATYDALVNKTGEMLRYQAVGLATWRQFGPCIGDSDLGNLPEYLLTPGLDQMQGLWQDKPAVCIAAGPSLQKNLALLMDPMLRNKVALLTVGTVYAVVEKLGLQPDVVTTIDFQRLNWTDQFRGVPLDTAPPLVYLHSTHPSTVRRWPGTRFVGLNASDTTAWMSQYAEP
;
A
#
# COMPACT_ATOMS: atom_id res chain seq x y z
N ALA A 1 -6.91 -25.32 8.65
CA ALA A 1 -8.26 -25.42 9.26
C ALA A 1 -8.58 -24.30 10.25
N LEU A 2 -7.60 -23.63 10.88
CA LEU A 2 -7.83 -22.54 11.87
C LEU A 2 -8.07 -21.17 11.23
N TYR A 3 -7.60 -20.95 10.01
CA TYR A 3 -7.75 -19.64 9.32
C TYR A 3 -9.11 -19.44 8.65
N THR A 4 -9.89 -20.48 8.42
CA THR A 4 -11.20 -20.39 7.76
C THR A 4 -12.34 -20.05 8.70
N ARG A 5 -12.21 -20.26 10.01
CA ARG A 5 -13.29 -19.98 10.99
C ARG A 5 -13.67 -18.52 11.15
N ASN A 6 -12.75 -17.59 10.87
CA ASN A 6 -13.00 -16.14 10.99
C ASN A 6 -12.98 -15.42 9.63
N ALA A 7 -12.94 -16.15 8.52
CA ALA A 7 -12.97 -15.53 7.20
C ALA A 7 -14.36 -14.97 6.91
N LYS A 8 -14.39 -13.69 6.52
CA LYS A 8 -15.61 -13.01 6.07
C LYS A 8 -15.65 -12.86 4.55
N ILE A 9 -14.50 -13.00 3.89
CA ILE A 9 -14.37 -12.87 2.45
C ILE A 9 -13.64 -14.09 1.91
N PHE A 10 -14.23 -14.72 0.91
CA PHE A 10 -13.70 -15.91 0.26
C PHE A 10 -13.30 -15.58 -1.18
N CYS A 11 -12.06 -15.89 -1.56
CA CYS A 11 -11.59 -15.80 -2.95
C CYS A 11 -11.60 -17.21 -3.55
N VAL A 12 -12.35 -17.41 -4.61
CA VAL A 12 -12.48 -18.70 -5.31
C VAL A 12 -11.92 -18.53 -6.73
N PHE A 13 -10.99 -19.37 -7.09
CA PHE A 13 -10.39 -19.41 -8.42
C PHE A 13 -10.89 -20.62 -9.19
N GLY A 14 -11.68 -20.33 -10.23
CA GLY A 14 -12.37 -21.28 -11.05
C GLY A 14 -13.84 -21.46 -10.69
N LEU A 15 -14.70 -21.22 -11.68
CA LEU A 15 -16.14 -21.45 -11.58
C LEU A 15 -16.49 -22.92 -11.94
N GLY A 16 -15.89 -23.41 -13.02
CA GLY A 16 -16.17 -24.71 -13.57
C GLY A 16 -17.64 -24.89 -13.93
N LEU A 17 -18.21 -26.04 -13.57
CA LEU A 17 -19.64 -26.27 -13.69
C LEU A 17 -20.47 -25.63 -12.56
N GLY A 18 -19.87 -24.82 -11.70
CA GLY A 18 -20.55 -24.06 -10.67
C GLY A 18 -20.86 -24.82 -9.36
N TYR A 19 -20.70 -26.13 -9.29
CA TYR A 19 -21.06 -26.91 -8.09
C TYR A 19 -20.31 -26.50 -6.85
N PHE A 20 -18.98 -26.31 -6.97
CA PHE A 20 -18.14 -25.95 -5.82
C PHE A 20 -18.44 -24.54 -5.31
N PRO A 21 -18.44 -23.47 -6.14
CA PRO A 21 -18.81 -22.14 -5.69
C PRO A 21 -20.24 -22.05 -5.17
N ALA A 22 -21.21 -22.73 -5.80
CA ALA A 22 -22.58 -22.75 -5.33
C ALA A 22 -22.74 -23.44 -3.96
N ALA A 23 -21.96 -24.48 -3.70
CA ALA A 23 -21.95 -25.14 -2.39
C ALA A 23 -21.39 -24.22 -1.28
N ILE A 24 -20.42 -23.35 -1.61
CA ILE A 24 -19.91 -22.32 -0.69
C ILE A 24 -20.99 -21.23 -0.51
N ALA A 25 -21.54 -20.70 -1.61
CA ALA A 25 -22.53 -19.62 -1.56
C ALA A 25 -23.73 -19.95 -0.67
N ARG A 26 -24.24 -21.19 -0.76
CA ARG A 26 -25.34 -21.67 0.10
C ARG A 26 -25.02 -21.72 1.60
N ARG A 27 -23.73 -21.67 1.96
CA ARG A 27 -23.24 -21.74 3.35
C ARG A 27 -22.70 -20.40 3.86
N LEU A 28 -22.72 -19.36 3.04
CA LEU A 28 -22.29 -18.02 3.46
C LEU A 28 -23.26 -17.49 4.51
N GLU A 29 -22.68 -17.03 5.60
CA GLU A 29 -23.41 -16.27 6.62
C GLU A 29 -23.74 -14.86 6.10
N PRO A 30 -24.72 -14.15 6.69
CA PRO A 30 -25.14 -12.83 6.18
C PRO A 30 -24.05 -11.78 6.06
N HIS A 31 -22.99 -11.89 6.88
CA HIS A 31 -21.85 -10.98 6.89
C HIS A 31 -20.66 -11.47 6.04
N GLN A 32 -20.79 -12.61 5.38
CA GLN A 32 -19.73 -13.19 4.55
C GLN A 32 -19.96 -12.88 3.08
N ARG A 33 -18.85 -12.72 2.35
CA ARG A 33 -18.84 -12.42 0.90
C ARG A 33 -17.90 -13.40 0.18
N MET A 34 -18.13 -13.56 -1.12
CA MET A 34 -17.30 -14.40 -1.98
C MET A 34 -17.03 -13.69 -3.29
N ALA A 35 -15.78 -13.69 -3.72
CA ALA A 35 -15.36 -13.28 -5.07
C ALA A 35 -14.87 -14.49 -5.83
N ILE A 36 -15.38 -14.69 -7.04
CA ILE A 36 -15.04 -15.79 -7.95
C ILE A 36 -14.31 -15.20 -9.16
N PHE A 37 -13.16 -15.76 -9.50
CA PHE A 37 -12.37 -15.36 -10.65
C PHE A 37 -12.19 -16.54 -11.60
N ASP A 38 -12.67 -16.44 -12.83
CA ASP A 38 -12.54 -17.47 -13.84
C ASP A 38 -12.14 -16.87 -15.20
N PRO A 39 -10.99 -17.24 -15.79
CA PRO A 39 -10.54 -16.71 -17.07
C PRO A 39 -11.41 -17.16 -18.25
N SER A 40 -12.25 -18.18 -18.07
CA SER A 40 -13.03 -18.75 -19.18
C SER A 40 -14.51 -18.39 -19.12
N PRO A 41 -15.00 -17.56 -20.06
CA PRO A 41 -16.45 -17.34 -20.22
C PRO A 41 -17.24 -18.63 -20.47
N MET A 42 -16.58 -19.63 -21.05
CA MET A 42 -17.22 -20.95 -21.32
C MET A 42 -17.55 -21.68 -20.01
N HIS A 43 -16.76 -21.50 -18.95
CA HIS A 43 -17.10 -22.07 -17.64
C HIS A 43 -18.36 -21.44 -17.06
N TYR A 44 -18.52 -20.12 -17.25
CA TYR A 44 -19.73 -19.44 -16.81
C TYR A 44 -20.98 -19.94 -17.56
N LEU A 45 -20.88 -20.06 -18.88
CA LEU A 45 -21.96 -20.66 -19.71
C LEU A 45 -22.26 -22.10 -19.31
N ALA A 46 -21.23 -22.91 -19.10
CA ALA A 46 -21.39 -24.29 -18.67
C ALA A 46 -22.08 -24.39 -17.30
N ALA A 47 -21.71 -23.53 -16.36
CA ALA A 47 -22.35 -23.47 -15.05
C ALA A 47 -23.83 -23.09 -15.14
N MET A 48 -24.20 -22.13 -16.02
CA MET A 48 -25.60 -21.74 -16.25
C MET A 48 -26.45 -22.92 -16.76
N HIS A 49 -25.86 -23.86 -17.50
CA HIS A 49 -26.54 -25.06 -17.97
C HIS A 49 -26.52 -26.21 -16.96
N ALA A 50 -25.54 -26.24 -16.08
CA ALA A 50 -25.31 -27.38 -15.20
C ALA A 50 -26.01 -27.28 -13.83
N ILE A 51 -26.19 -26.06 -13.33
CA ILE A 51 -26.75 -25.83 -11.99
C ILE A 51 -27.75 -24.66 -11.95
N ASP A 52 -28.53 -24.63 -10.87
CA ASP A 52 -29.25 -23.43 -10.48
C ASP A 52 -28.25 -22.35 -10.01
N MET A 53 -28.17 -21.24 -10.75
CA MET A 53 -27.27 -20.13 -10.50
C MET A 53 -27.78 -19.17 -9.41
N THR A 54 -29.00 -19.32 -8.94
CA THR A 54 -29.60 -18.41 -7.91
C THR A 54 -28.71 -18.17 -6.71
N PRO A 55 -28.02 -19.17 -6.13
CA PRO A 55 -27.09 -18.94 -5.01
C PRO A 55 -25.89 -18.06 -5.35
N LEU A 56 -25.49 -18.01 -6.65
CA LEU A 56 -24.36 -17.23 -7.13
C LEU A 56 -24.74 -15.84 -7.66
N GLN A 57 -26.03 -15.59 -7.87
CA GLN A 57 -26.58 -14.36 -8.44
C GLN A 57 -27.47 -13.60 -7.45
N SER A 58 -27.28 -13.83 -6.15
CA SER A 58 -28.12 -13.17 -5.12
C SER A 58 -28.01 -11.64 -5.19
N ASN A 59 -29.14 -10.94 -5.08
CA ASN A 59 -29.23 -9.48 -5.19
C ASN A 59 -28.53 -8.73 -4.03
N ASP A 60 -28.08 -9.43 -3.02
CA ASP A 60 -27.43 -8.85 -1.83
C ASP A 60 -25.93 -8.57 -2.00
N ARG A 61 -25.39 -8.74 -3.22
CA ARG A 61 -23.96 -8.54 -3.57
C ARG A 61 -22.96 -9.33 -2.72
N ARG A 62 -23.41 -10.42 -2.08
CA ARG A 62 -22.49 -11.27 -1.31
C ARG A 62 -21.59 -12.12 -2.21
N VAL A 63 -21.97 -12.32 -3.46
CA VAL A 63 -21.18 -13.06 -4.45
C VAL A 63 -20.88 -12.13 -5.62
N GLU A 64 -19.60 -11.99 -5.94
CA GLU A 64 -19.11 -11.25 -7.10
C GLU A 64 -18.43 -12.24 -8.04
N ILE A 65 -18.73 -12.17 -9.33
CA ILE A 65 -18.16 -13.09 -10.34
C ILE A 65 -17.44 -12.27 -11.38
N PHE A 66 -16.16 -12.52 -11.54
CA PHE A 66 -15.29 -11.91 -12.53
C PHE A 66 -14.87 -12.96 -13.55
N VAL A 67 -15.21 -12.74 -14.81
CA VAL A 67 -15.01 -13.71 -15.88
C VAL A 67 -14.32 -13.05 -17.07
N GLY A 68 -13.39 -13.77 -17.68
CA GLY A 68 -12.70 -13.34 -18.91
C GLY A 68 -11.21 -13.10 -18.71
N ASP A 69 -10.60 -12.49 -19.74
CA ASP A 69 -9.17 -12.21 -19.74
C ASP A 69 -8.78 -11.08 -18.82
N GLY A 70 -7.49 -11.00 -18.48
CA GLY A 70 -6.95 -9.88 -17.70
C GLY A 70 -7.37 -9.84 -16.22
N LEU A 71 -7.63 -10.97 -15.61
CA LEU A 71 -8.10 -11.07 -14.22
C LEU A 71 -7.12 -10.54 -13.16
N LEU A 72 -5.81 -10.49 -13.43
CA LEU A 72 -4.85 -9.96 -12.44
C LEU A 72 -5.11 -8.49 -12.09
N PRO A 73 -5.22 -7.56 -13.04
CA PRO A 73 -5.62 -6.18 -12.73
C PRO A 73 -7.00 -6.07 -12.09
N ILE A 74 -7.95 -6.94 -12.48
CA ILE A 74 -9.29 -6.96 -11.88
C ILE A 74 -9.22 -7.39 -10.41
N LEU A 75 -8.44 -8.42 -10.09
CA LEU A 75 -8.17 -8.86 -8.72
C LEU A 75 -7.52 -7.75 -7.89
N GLU A 76 -6.52 -7.05 -8.45
CA GLU A 76 -5.86 -5.92 -7.78
C GLU A 76 -6.84 -4.78 -7.51
N ASN A 77 -7.64 -4.39 -8.47
CA ASN A 77 -8.64 -3.33 -8.32
C ASN A 77 -9.73 -3.72 -7.31
N TRP A 78 -10.21 -4.96 -7.36
CA TRP A 78 -11.15 -5.49 -6.38
C TRP A 78 -10.55 -5.43 -4.96
N TRP A 79 -9.30 -5.86 -4.79
CA TRP A 79 -8.58 -5.78 -3.52
C TRP A 79 -8.41 -4.35 -3.02
N LEU A 80 -8.07 -3.41 -3.91
CA LEU A 80 -7.92 -2.00 -3.57
C LEU A 80 -9.26 -1.40 -3.12
N GLY A 81 -10.37 -1.82 -3.71
CA GLY A 81 -11.72 -1.40 -3.34
C GLY A 81 -12.20 -1.91 -1.97
N LEU A 82 -11.55 -2.94 -1.40
CA LEU A 82 -11.87 -3.42 -0.07
C LEU A 82 -11.38 -2.44 1.00
N GLN A 83 -12.16 -2.25 2.04
CA GLN A 83 -11.75 -1.46 3.19
C GLN A 83 -10.64 -2.14 3.99
N SER A 84 -9.82 -1.36 4.69
CA SER A 84 -8.67 -1.88 5.42
C SER A 84 -9.04 -3.00 6.40
N HIS A 85 -10.15 -2.85 7.13
CA HIS A 85 -10.61 -3.87 8.07
C HIS A 85 -11.12 -5.15 7.39
N GLU A 86 -11.68 -5.06 6.18
CA GLU A 86 -12.16 -6.22 5.42
C GLU A 86 -10.99 -7.12 4.98
N LYS A 87 -9.87 -6.51 4.59
CA LYS A 87 -8.66 -7.23 4.13
C LYS A 87 -8.09 -8.19 5.18
N PHE A 88 -8.32 -7.91 6.47
CA PHE A 88 -7.89 -8.80 7.56
C PHE A 88 -8.76 -10.06 7.71
N HIS A 89 -9.91 -10.09 7.05
CA HIS A 89 -10.86 -11.18 7.14
C HIS A 89 -10.94 -12.02 5.85
N ILE A 90 -9.99 -11.84 4.92
CA ILE A 90 -9.90 -12.64 3.71
C ILE A 90 -9.33 -14.02 4.08
N GLY A 91 -10.05 -15.06 3.68
CA GLY A 91 -9.63 -16.45 3.83
C GLY A 91 -8.50 -16.82 2.86
N GLN A 92 -7.95 -18.01 3.06
CA GLN A 92 -6.99 -18.57 2.11
C GLN A 92 -7.65 -18.73 0.72
N PRO A 93 -6.91 -18.45 -0.36
CA PRO A 93 -7.43 -18.61 -1.71
C PRO A 93 -7.84 -20.08 -1.95
N MET A 94 -9.03 -20.26 -2.47
CA MET A 94 -9.57 -21.59 -2.79
C MET A 94 -9.54 -21.80 -4.30
N ARG A 95 -8.96 -22.90 -4.72
CA ARG A 95 -8.89 -23.29 -6.13
C ARG A 95 -9.87 -24.42 -6.42
N CYS A 96 -10.64 -24.28 -7.47
CA CYS A 96 -11.50 -25.37 -7.94
C CYS A 96 -10.63 -26.48 -8.56
N GLY A 97 -10.87 -27.74 -8.18
CA GLY A 97 -9.96 -28.84 -8.52
C GLY A 97 -9.77 -29.09 -10.03
N PHE A 98 -10.78 -28.83 -10.85
CA PHE A 98 -10.67 -29.03 -12.29
C PHE A 98 -9.74 -28.01 -12.98
N THR A 99 -9.48 -26.84 -12.37
CA THR A 99 -8.61 -25.78 -12.93
C THR A 99 -7.17 -26.25 -13.16
N ALA A 100 -6.75 -27.36 -12.53
CA ALA A 100 -5.45 -27.97 -12.78
C ALA A 100 -5.30 -28.50 -14.22
N HIS A 101 -6.42 -28.76 -14.88
CA HIS A 101 -6.49 -29.29 -16.25
C HIS A 101 -6.82 -28.23 -17.30
N CYS A 102 -7.14 -27.01 -16.88
CA CYS A 102 -7.49 -25.88 -17.73
C CYS A 102 -6.61 -24.70 -17.32
N ASP A 103 -5.94 -24.05 -18.23
CA ASP A 103 -5.14 -22.83 -18.00
C ASP A 103 -4.49 -22.70 -16.60
N ALA A 104 -3.76 -23.73 -16.21
CA ALA A 104 -3.14 -23.82 -14.88
C ALA A 104 -2.29 -22.60 -14.54
N ALA A 105 -1.61 -22.00 -15.55
CA ALA A 105 -0.72 -20.86 -15.38
C ALA A 105 -1.47 -19.61 -14.89
N THR A 106 -2.62 -19.29 -15.49
CA THR A 106 -3.44 -18.13 -15.07
C THR A 106 -3.99 -18.32 -13.66
N TYR A 107 -4.51 -19.51 -13.34
CA TYR A 107 -4.99 -19.76 -11.98
C TYR A 107 -3.86 -19.74 -10.94
N ASP A 108 -2.67 -20.27 -11.26
CA ASP A 108 -1.50 -20.19 -10.37
C ASP A 108 -1.07 -18.74 -10.15
N ALA A 109 -1.08 -17.91 -11.18
CA ALA A 109 -0.78 -16.48 -11.06
C ALA A 109 -1.77 -15.76 -10.11
N LEU A 110 -3.07 -16.02 -10.24
CA LEU A 110 -4.11 -15.45 -9.38
C LEU A 110 -3.95 -15.88 -7.91
N VAL A 111 -3.72 -17.18 -7.67
CA VAL A 111 -3.50 -17.73 -6.33
C VAL A 111 -2.24 -17.15 -5.70
N ASN A 112 -1.13 -17.09 -6.45
CA ASN A 112 0.14 -16.56 -5.98
C ASN A 112 0.01 -15.07 -5.65
N LYS A 113 -0.63 -14.29 -6.52
CA LYS A 113 -0.89 -12.86 -6.28
C LYS A 113 -1.71 -12.62 -5.02
N THR A 114 -2.78 -13.38 -4.83
CA THR A 114 -3.58 -13.31 -3.60
C THR A 114 -2.74 -13.67 -2.37
N GLY A 115 -1.92 -14.70 -2.47
CA GLY A 115 -0.99 -15.09 -1.40
C GLY A 115 0.02 -13.99 -1.05
N GLU A 116 0.54 -13.26 -2.04
CA GLU A 116 1.41 -12.08 -1.83
C GLU A 116 0.67 -10.97 -1.11
N MET A 117 -0.54 -10.63 -1.54
CA MET A 117 -1.38 -9.62 -0.92
C MET A 117 -1.69 -9.95 0.54
N LEU A 118 -2.03 -11.22 0.84
CA LEU A 118 -2.28 -11.68 2.20
C LEU A 118 -1.02 -11.62 3.08
N ARG A 119 0.16 -11.96 2.53
CA ARG A 119 1.44 -11.83 3.27
C ARG A 119 1.72 -10.36 3.58
N TYR A 120 1.53 -9.48 2.63
CA TYR A 120 1.71 -8.03 2.84
C TYR A 120 0.79 -7.50 3.94
N GLN A 121 -0.47 -7.92 3.94
CA GLN A 121 -1.42 -7.56 5.00
C GLN A 121 -1.02 -8.11 6.37
N ALA A 122 -0.48 -9.33 6.43
CA ALA A 122 -0.01 -9.92 7.68
C ALA A 122 1.16 -9.11 8.28
N VAL A 123 2.09 -8.64 7.43
CA VAL A 123 3.19 -7.75 7.85
C VAL A 123 2.64 -6.42 8.38
N GLY A 124 1.71 -5.80 7.65
CA GLY A 124 1.04 -4.57 8.09
C GLY A 124 0.36 -4.73 9.45
N LEU A 125 -0.39 -5.83 9.64
CA LEU A 125 -1.04 -6.11 10.91
C LEU A 125 -0.04 -6.33 12.07
N ALA A 126 1.06 -7.02 11.81
CA ALA A 126 2.12 -7.20 12.81
C ALA A 126 2.73 -5.85 13.21
N THR A 127 3.00 -4.97 12.24
CA THR A 127 3.47 -3.60 12.48
C THR A 127 2.47 -2.81 13.32
N TRP A 128 1.19 -2.83 12.98
CA TRP A 128 0.16 -2.15 13.75
C TRP A 128 0.00 -2.68 15.18
N ARG A 129 0.09 -4.01 15.36
CA ARG A 129 0.03 -4.61 16.71
C ARG A 129 1.21 -4.20 17.57
N GLN A 130 2.39 -4.09 16.98
CA GLN A 130 3.61 -3.74 17.69
C GLN A 130 3.75 -2.24 17.95
N PHE A 131 3.41 -1.41 16.96
CA PHE A 131 3.72 0.02 16.95
C PHE A 131 2.48 0.92 16.89
N GLY A 132 1.28 0.37 16.82
CA GLY A 132 0.04 1.15 16.73
C GLY A 132 -0.09 2.28 17.76
N PRO A 133 0.19 2.04 19.06
CA PRO A 133 0.18 3.12 20.04
C PRO A 133 1.17 4.24 19.70
N CYS A 134 2.41 3.91 19.30
CA CYS A 134 3.42 4.91 18.93
C CYS A 134 3.02 5.69 17.67
N ILE A 135 2.36 5.03 16.70
CA ILE A 135 1.82 5.68 15.50
C ILE A 135 0.71 6.64 15.89
N GLY A 136 -0.25 6.20 16.70
CA GLY A 136 -1.35 7.04 17.18
C GLY A 136 -0.86 8.24 18.02
N ASP A 137 0.11 8.04 18.90
CA ASP A 137 0.73 9.13 19.66
C ASP A 137 1.43 10.15 18.73
N SER A 138 2.06 9.67 17.64
CA SER A 138 2.68 10.53 16.65
C SER A 138 1.64 11.31 15.85
N ASP A 139 0.57 10.66 15.42
CA ASP A 139 -0.54 11.29 14.69
C ASP A 139 -1.15 12.43 15.52
N LEU A 140 -1.51 12.15 16.78
CA LEU A 140 -2.06 13.17 17.69
C LEU A 140 -1.04 14.25 18.02
N GLY A 141 0.22 13.86 18.24
CA GLY A 141 1.32 14.78 18.55
C GLY A 141 1.65 15.73 17.41
N ASN A 142 1.40 15.33 16.15
CA ASN A 142 1.63 16.16 14.97
C ASN A 142 0.40 16.96 14.54
N LEU A 143 -0.74 16.82 15.18
CA LEU A 143 -1.96 17.54 14.79
C LEU A 143 -1.76 19.07 14.69
N PRO A 144 -1.08 19.77 15.63
CA PRO A 144 -0.79 21.19 15.48
C PRO A 144 0.11 21.48 14.27
N GLU A 145 1.12 20.66 14.05
CA GLU A 145 2.03 20.80 12.91
C GLU A 145 1.31 20.56 11.58
N TYR A 146 0.41 19.59 11.54
CA TYR A 146 -0.43 19.32 10.36
C TYR A 146 -1.27 20.53 9.94
N LEU A 147 -1.89 21.22 10.89
CA LEU A 147 -2.72 22.39 10.62
C LEU A 147 -1.91 23.62 10.20
N LEU A 148 -0.62 23.69 10.56
CA LEU A 148 0.26 24.84 10.32
C LEU A 148 1.25 24.62 9.17
N THR A 149 1.42 23.38 8.72
CA THR A 149 2.41 23.05 7.70
C THR A 149 1.74 22.93 6.33
N PRO A 150 2.31 23.54 5.28
CA PRO A 150 1.78 23.41 3.94
C PRO A 150 1.76 21.96 3.45
N GLY A 151 0.77 21.62 2.65
CA GLY A 151 0.65 20.34 1.99
C GLY A 151 1.65 20.15 0.84
N LEU A 152 1.79 18.90 0.40
CA LEU A 152 2.65 18.55 -0.74
C LEU A 152 2.23 19.21 -2.06
N ASP A 153 0.98 19.59 -2.21
CA ASP A 153 0.44 20.29 -3.37
C ASP A 153 1.20 21.61 -3.65
N GLN A 154 1.69 22.28 -2.60
CA GLN A 154 2.50 23.49 -2.75
C GLN A 154 3.90 23.24 -3.36
N MET A 155 4.33 21.99 -3.45
CA MET A 155 5.55 21.61 -4.16
C MET A 155 5.32 21.32 -5.65
N GLN A 156 4.07 21.38 -6.11
CA GLN A 156 3.74 21.09 -7.50
C GLN A 156 4.44 22.08 -8.44
N GLY A 157 5.11 21.55 -9.47
CA GLY A 157 5.80 22.34 -10.49
C GLY A 157 7.21 22.81 -10.12
N LEU A 158 7.69 22.66 -8.87
CA LEU A 158 9.03 23.13 -8.48
C LEU A 158 10.16 22.52 -9.32
N TRP A 159 9.99 21.28 -9.78
CA TRP A 159 10.96 20.56 -10.60
C TRP A 159 10.37 20.11 -11.94
N GLN A 160 9.44 20.91 -12.48
CA GLN A 160 8.86 20.60 -13.79
C GLN A 160 9.96 20.41 -14.83
N ASP A 161 9.83 19.39 -15.66
CA ASP A 161 10.76 19.00 -16.71
C ASP A 161 12.17 18.57 -16.24
N LYS A 162 12.39 18.39 -14.92
CA LYS A 162 13.62 17.82 -14.38
C LYS A 162 13.42 16.33 -14.03
N PRO A 163 14.30 15.45 -14.52
CA PRO A 163 14.30 14.07 -14.04
C PRO A 163 14.51 14.01 -12.53
N ALA A 164 13.78 13.15 -11.83
CA ALA A 164 13.94 12.95 -10.41
C ALA A 164 14.81 11.73 -10.12
N VAL A 165 15.76 11.86 -9.19
CA VAL A 165 16.59 10.77 -8.68
C VAL A 165 16.28 10.56 -7.21
N CYS A 166 15.77 9.38 -6.88
CA CYS A 166 15.47 8.99 -5.49
C CYS A 166 16.63 8.18 -4.92
N ILE A 167 17.21 8.65 -3.82
CA ILE A 167 18.28 7.98 -3.08
C ILE A 167 17.73 7.27 -1.86
N ALA A 168 18.01 5.97 -1.77
CA ALA A 168 17.69 5.14 -0.62
C ALA A 168 18.94 4.35 -0.17
N ALA A 169 18.90 3.78 1.04
CA ALA A 169 20.01 3.03 1.64
C ALA A 169 20.16 1.62 1.02
N GLY A 170 20.32 1.55 -0.29
CA GLY A 170 20.56 0.30 -1.01
C GLY A 170 22.02 0.11 -1.44
N PRO A 171 22.44 -1.14 -1.71
CA PRO A 171 23.84 -1.43 -2.13
C PRO A 171 24.23 -0.80 -3.48
N SER A 172 23.24 -0.42 -4.30
CA SER A 172 23.45 0.29 -5.56
C SER A 172 23.90 1.75 -5.38
N LEU A 173 23.66 2.34 -4.20
CA LEU A 173 24.07 3.72 -3.94
C LEU A 173 25.57 3.92 -4.14
N GLN A 174 26.40 3.05 -3.59
CA GLN A 174 27.87 3.14 -3.72
C GLN A 174 28.32 3.13 -5.18
N LYS A 175 27.64 2.40 -6.06
CA LYS A 175 28.00 2.30 -7.47
C LYS A 175 27.70 3.58 -8.25
N ASN A 176 26.66 4.30 -7.85
CA ASN A 176 26.13 5.45 -8.59
C ASN A 176 26.50 6.80 -7.95
N LEU A 177 27.11 6.77 -6.76
CA LEU A 177 27.39 7.98 -5.98
C LEU A 177 28.29 8.96 -6.72
N ALA A 178 29.34 8.47 -7.38
CA ALA A 178 30.26 9.32 -8.15
C ALA A 178 29.53 10.09 -9.27
N LEU A 179 28.53 9.51 -9.88
CA LEU A 179 27.72 10.19 -10.92
C LEU A 179 26.89 11.33 -10.32
N LEU A 180 26.36 11.14 -9.13
CA LEU A 180 25.55 12.15 -8.44
C LEU A 180 26.39 13.32 -7.91
N MET A 181 27.69 13.10 -7.72
CA MET A 181 28.64 14.16 -7.33
C MET A 181 29.10 15.01 -8.50
N ASP A 182 28.87 14.59 -9.75
CA ASP A 182 29.17 15.40 -10.93
C ASP A 182 28.24 16.65 -10.97
N PRO A 183 28.77 17.87 -10.87
CA PRO A 183 27.95 19.09 -10.88
C PRO A 183 27.11 19.23 -12.16
N MET A 184 27.61 18.72 -13.28
CA MET A 184 26.90 18.79 -14.58
C MET A 184 25.63 17.94 -14.55
N LEU A 185 25.64 16.79 -13.87
CA LEU A 185 24.48 15.94 -13.69
C LEU A 185 23.60 16.48 -12.55
N ARG A 186 24.21 16.88 -11.41
CA ARG A 186 23.48 17.35 -10.24
C ARG A 186 22.53 18.51 -10.57
N ASN A 187 22.95 19.44 -11.39
CA ASN A 187 22.15 20.60 -11.80
C ASN A 187 20.96 20.24 -12.73
N LYS A 188 20.99 19.06 -13.34
CA LYS A 188 19.96 18.62 -14.30
C LYS A 188 18.87 17.76 -13.67
N VAL A 189 19.03 17.34 -12.41
CA VAL A 189 18.11 16.42 -11.75
C VAL A 189 17.56 17.01 -10.47
N ALA A 190 16.36 16.62 -10.10
CA ALA A 190 15.82 16.81 -8.75
C ALA A 190 16.27 15.62 -7.89
N LEU A 191 16.95 15.90 -6.78
CA LEU A 191 17.51 14.87 -5.91
C LEU A 191 16.67 14.71 -4.63
N LEU A 192 16.01 13.57 -4.50
CA LEU A 192 15.20 13.23 -3.34
C LEU A 192 15.94 12.17 -2.52
N THR A 193 15.96 12.32 -1.21
CA THR A 193 16.57 11.32 -0.32
C THR A 193 15.64 10.92 0.80
N VAL A 194 15.70 9.65 1.20
CA VAL A 194 15.00 9.16 2.40
C VAL A 194 15.84 9.43 3.64
N GLY A 195 15.18 9.64 4.79
CA GLY A 195 15.82 9.97 6.05
C GLY A 195 16.97 9.04 6.44
N THR A 196 16.81 7.73 6.20
CA THR A 196 17.81 6.71 6.54
C THR A 196 19.18 6.89 5.89
N VAL A 197 19.27 7.59 4.77
CA VAL A 197 20.52 7.82 4.04
C VAL A 197 20.96 9.28 4.06
N TYR A 198 20.12 10.18 4.58
CA TYR A 198 20.37 11.62 4.55
C TYR A 198 21.73 12.00 5.15
N ALA A 199 22.06 11.50 6.35
CA ALA A 199 23.33 11.79 7.02
C ALA A 199 24.56 11.34 6.22
N VAL A 200 24.43 10.30 5.41
CA VAL A 200 25.50 9.83 4.50
C VAL A 200 25.63 10.76 3.31
N VAL A 201 24.51 11.10 2.69
CA VAL A 201 24.43 11.98 1.51
C VAL A 201 25.00 13.36 1.84
N GLU A 202 24.64 13.90 2.99
CA GLU A 202 25.11 15.20 3.49
C GLU A 202 26.63 15.20 3.76
N LYS A 203 27.14 14.17 4.46
CA LYS A 203 28.59 14.02 4.72
C LYS A 203 29.43 13.91 3.45
N LEU A 204 28.86 13.44 2.36
CA LEU A 204 29.49 13.36 1.06
C LEU A 204 29.43 14.68 0.27
N GLY A 205 28.83 15.72 0.86
CA GLY A 205 28.67 17.02 0.20
C GLY A 205 27.57 17.07 -0.85
N LEU A 206 26.74 16.04 -0.94
CA LEU A 206 25.55 16.06 -1.78
C LEU A 206 24.42 16.80 -1.04
N GLN A 207 23.88 17.84 -1.66
CA GLN A 207 22.74 18.56 -1.14
C GLN A 207 21.48 18.07 -1.85
N PRO A 208 20.60 17.32 -1.17
CA PRO A 208 19.33 16.92 -1.77
C PRO A 208 18.37 18.11 -1.87
N ASP A 209 17.50 18.09 -2.88
CA ASP A 209 16.44 19.09 -3.03
C ASP A 209 15.28 18.83 -2.06
N VAL A 210 15.11 17.59 -1.62
CA VAL A 210 14.07 17.17 -0.66
C VAL A 210 14.54 15.98 0.18
N VAL A 211 14.21 15.98 1.44
CA VAL A 211 14.33 14.82 2.34
C VAL A 211 12.94 14.30 2.67
N THR A 212 12.73 12.99 2.64
CA THR A 212 11.46 12.37 3.00
C THR A 212 11.61 11.46 4.20
N THR A 213 10.64 11.47 5.10
CA THR A 213 10.59 10.57 6.26
C THR A 213 9.16 10.18 6.61
N ILE A 214 9.01 8.93 7.05
CA ILE A 214 7.70 8.38 7.45
C ILE A 214 7.75 7.71 8.82
N ASP A 215 8.90 7.77 9.49
CA ASP A 215 9.19 6.91 10.63
C ASP A 215 8.67 7.50 11.94
N PHE A 216 7.89 6.70 12.66
CA PHE A 216 7.26 7.04 13.93
C PHE A 216 8.18 6.80 15.15
N GLN A 217 9.41 6.31 14.94
CA GLN A 217 10.33 6.00 16.04
C GLN A 217 11.15 7.22 16.47
N ARG A 218 11.24 7.46 17.78
CA ARG A 218 11.98 8.58 18.35
C ARG A 218 13.48 8.56 18.02
N LEU A 219 14.06 7.37 17.91
CA LEU A 219 15.49 7.20 17.64
C LEU A 219 15.91 7.76 16.28
N ASN A 220 14.99 7.90 15.32
CA ASN A 220 15.30 8.40 14.00
C ASN A 220 15.88 9.80 14.00
N TRP A 221 15.44 10.69 14.89
CA TRP A 221 16.06 12.00 15.00
C TRP A 221 17.55 11.91 15.35
N THR A 222 17.91 11.07 16.33
CA THR A 222 19.30 10.94 16.78
C THR A 222 20.18 10.21 15.78
N ASP A 223 19.64 9.25 15.06
CA ASP A 223 20.38 8.34 14.20
C ASP A 223 20.46 8.85 12.76
N GLN A 224 19.38 9.45 12.24
CA GLN A 224 19.26 9.85 10.85
C GLN A 224 19.52 11.35 10.63
N PHE A 225 19.14 12.19 11.57
CA PHE A 225 19.10 13.65 11.39
C PHE A 225 20.01 14.41 12.37
N ARG A 226 20.83 13.71 13.14
CA ARG A 226 21.78 14.37 14.05
C ARG A 226 22.80 15.15 13.24
N GLY A 227 22.86 16.48 13.50
CA GLY A 227 23.81 17.37 12.83
C GLY A 227 23.32 17.95 11.50
N VAL A 228 22.02 17.92 11.25
CA VAL A 228 21.41 18.65 10.12
C VAL A 228 21.81 20.13 10.20
N PRO A 229 22.38 20.72 9.14
CA PRO A 229 22.74 22.12 9.13
C PRO A 229 21.53 23.04 9.34
N LEU A 230 21.66 24.02 10.23
CA LEU A 230 20.55 24.93 10.56
C LEU A 230 20.18 25.84 9.38
N ASP A 231 21.20 26.28 8.63
CA ASP A 231 21.02 27.34 7.61
C ASP A 231 20.79 26.79 6.20
N THR A 232 21.13 25.52 5.97
CA THR A 232 21.11 24.91 4.62
C THR A 232 20.29 23.62 4.57
N ALA A 233 19.47 23.38 5.59
CA ALA A 233 18.62 22.19 5.60
C ALA A 233 17.64 22.19 4.43
N PRO A 234 17.59 21.10 3.65
CA PRO A 234 16.63 20.99 2.55
C PRO A 234 15.19 20.90 3.09
N PRO A 235 14.18 21.12 2.26
CA PRO A 235 12.81 20.88 2.62
C PRO A 235 12.59 19.43 3.11
N LEU A 236 11.85 19.26 4.19
CA LEU A 236 11.42 17.97 4.72
C LEU A 236 9.99 17.68 4.28
N VAL A 237 9.79 16.56 3.62
CA VAL A 237 8.47 15.97 3.43
C VAL A 237 8.27 14.87 4.47
N TYR A 238 7.25 14.99 5.30
CA TYR A 238 6.95 14.02 6.35
C TYR A 238 5.50 13.53 6.28
N LEU A 239 5.27 12.28 6.71
CA LEU A 239 3.90 11.81 6.96
C LEU A 239 3.43 12.23 8.35
N HIS A 240 2.12 12.38 8.52
CA HIS A 240 1.50 12.73 9.81
C HIS A 240 1.93 11.80 10.95
N SER A 241 2.23 10.52 10.65
CA SER A 241 2.70 9.52 11.62
C SER A 241 4.19 9.61 11.97
N THR A 242 4.95 10.50 11.33
CA THR A 242 6.37 10.72 11.67
C THR A 242 6.51 11.19 13.12
N HIS A 243 7.53 10.71 13.84
CA HIS A 243 7.71 11.08 15.24
C HIS A 243 7.78 12.61 15.42
N PRO A 244 6.99 13.22 16.35
CA PRO A 244 6.88 14.67 16.47
C PRO A 244 8.21 15.39 16.74
N SER A 245 9.17 14.73 17.41
CA SER A 245 10.48 15.34 17.64
C SER A 245 11.29 15.54 16.36
N THR A 246 11.08 14.70 15.35
CA THR A 246 11.72 14.86 14.04
C THR A 246 11.12 16.07 13.32
N VAL A 247 9.80 16.15 13.31
CA VAL A 247 9.06 17.23 12.63
C VAL A 247 9.40 18.60 13.24
N ARG A 248 9.33 18.71 14.57
CA ARG A 248 9.54 19.99 15.29
C ARG A 248 10.99 20.47 15.31
N ARG A 249 11.94 19.55 15.25
CA ARG A 249 13.38 19.90 15.29
C ARG A 249 13.98 20.14 13.91
N TRP A 250 13.24 19.80 12.84
CA TRP A 250 13.75 20.06 11.51
C TRP A 250 13.90 21.56 11.26
N PRO A 251 15.11 22.04 10.91
CA PRO A 251 15.36 23.49 10.82
C PRO A 251 14.88 24.11 9.50
N GLY A 252 14.72 23.31 8.45
CA GLY A 252 14.27 23.78 7.13
C GLY A 252 12.75 23.82 6.99
N THR A 253 12.30 24.22 5.81
CA THR A 253 10.88 24.19 5.44
C THR A 253 10.34 22.77 5.53
N ARG A 254 9.08 22.65 5.94
CA ARG A 254 8.40 21.35 6.11
C ARG A 254 7.16 21.31 5.24
N PHE A 255 6.88 20.13 4.70
CA PHE A 255 5.66 19.83 3.95
C PHE A 255 5.06 18.54 4.47
N VAL A 256 3.75 18.53 4.68
CA VAL A 256 3.06 17.33 5.15
C VAL A 256 2.51 16.53 3.99
N GLY A 257 2.84 15.24 3.96
CA GLY A 257 2.22 14.24 3.09
C GLY A 257 1.15 13.49 3.85
N LEU A 258 0.09 13.13 3.15
CA LEU A 258 -1.00 12.33 3.69
C LEU A 258 -1.05 10.97 2.99
N ASN A 259 -1.31 9.93 3.75
CA ASN A 259 -1.64 8.61 3.21
C ASN A 259 -3.16 8.38 3.34
N ALA A 260 -3.70 7.46 2.57
CA ALA A 260 -5.09 7.05 2.69
C ALA A 260 -5.27 6.21 3.96
N SER A 261 -5.61 6.85 5.08
CA SER A 261 -5.91 6.21 6.36
C SER A 261 -7.14 6.85 7.01
N ASP A 262 -7.76 6.14 7.95
CA ASP A 262 -8.91 6.65 8.71
C ASP A 262 -8.51 7.91 9.51
N THR A 263 -7.29 7.95 10.05
CA THR A 263 -6.74 9.12 10.74
C THR A 263 -6.64 10.31 9.80
N THR A 264 -6.12 10.11 8.59
CA THR A 264 -6.02 11.17 7.57
C THR A 264 -7.40 11.68 7.15
N ALA A 265 -8.36 10.78 6.92
CA ALA A 265 -9.74 11.14 6.58
C ALA A 265 -10.41 11.93 7.70
N TRP A 266 -10.10 11.63 8.95
CA TRP A 266 -10.57 12.39 10.11
C TRP A 266 -9.86 13.76 10.19
N MET A 267 -8.55 13.83 10.04
CA MET A 267 -7.77 15.07 10.09
C MET A 267 -8.18 16.06 8.99
N SER A 268 -8.45 15.58 7.77
CA SER A 268 -8.84 16.43 6.63
C SER A 268 -10.19 17.11 6.81
N GLN A 269 -11.03 16.69 7.76
CA GLN A 269 -12.27 17.39 8.10
C GLN A 269 -12.03 18.72 8.82
N TYR A 270 -10.84 18.93 9.37
CA TYR A 270 -10.45 20.12 10.13
C TYR A 270 -9.40 20.97 9.40
N ALA A 271 -8.85 20.49 8.31
CA ALA A 271 -7.99 21.29 7.44
C ALA A 271 -8.89 22.13 6.51
N GLU A 272 -8.69 23.42 6.48
CA GLU A 272 -9.28 24.25 5.43
C GLU A 272 -8.68 23.85 4.08
N PRO A 273 -9.47 23.85 2.99
CA PRO A 273 -9.00 23.53 1.65
C PRO A 273 -7.97 24.52 1.12
#